data_dee1f68128bb962a383e667b63aae781
#
_entry.id   dee1f68128bb962a383e667b63aae781
#
_cell.length_a   1.000
_cell.length_b   1.000
_cell.length_c   1.000
_cell.angle_alpha   90.00
_cell.angle_beta   90.00
_cell.angle_gamma   90.00
#
_symmetry.space_group_name_H-M   'P 1'
#
loop_
_entity.id
_entity.type
_entity.pdbx_description
1 polymer ?
#
loop_
_entity_poly.entity_id
_entity_poly.type
_entity_poly.pdbx_seq_one_letter_code
_entity_poly.pdbx_strand_id
1 'polypeptide(L)'
;MSAARLRAIGVAVGLLITASASAAEPAPWPDSLLGRLEALALIESLNADLLSHDSATLTLERWCAAHRLANPARILAERVRDTMKEAGPEVRAALDVKPDEKLGYRRVRLKCGDHVLSEADNWYVPSRLTPEMNHALETTDTPFGKAVAALHFRRHTLSADLLWRPLPKGWEMNVAPTSDDKGALAIPGHVLEHRAVLSTPDGEPFSEVVETYTGEVLAFPPPR
;
A
#
# COMPACT_ATOMS: atom_id res chain seq x y z
N MET A 1 26.64 2.93 81.28
CA MET A 1 27.28 3.23 79.98
C MET A 1 26.81 2.20 79.01
N SER A 2 25.80 2.56 78.20
CA SER A 2 25.15 1.61 77.30
C SER A 2 25.39 2.09 75.83
N ALA A 3 26.07 1.27 75.04
CA ALA A 3 26.43 1.58 73.66
C ALA A 3 25.31 1.12 72.71
N ALA A 4 24.65 2.07 72.07
CA ALA A 4 23.67 1.80 71.05
C ALA A 4 24.38 1.40 69.71
N ARG A 5 24.05 0.23 69.19
CA ARG A 5 24.50 -0.22 67.87
C ARG A 5 23.53 0.23 66.78
N LEU A 6 23.98 1.11 65.92
CA LEU A 6 23.29 1.50 64.70
C LEU A 6 23.40 0.40 63.66
N ARG A 7 22.26 -0.14 63.21
CA ARG A 7 22.21 -1.05 62.06
C ARG A 7 21.92 -0.24 60.79
N ALA A 8 22.85 -0.24 59.85
CA ALA A 8 22.63 0.31 58.54
C ALA A 8 21.82 -0.67 57.68
N ILE A 9 20.66 -0.21 57.16
CA ILE A 9 19.84 -0.95 56.19
C ILE A 9 20.32 -0.51 54.82
N GLY A 10 20.99 -1.42 54.12
CA GLY A 10 21.37 -1.21 52.71
C GLY A 10 20.17 -1.48 51.82
N VAL A 11 19.71 -0.46 51.09
CA VAL A 11 18.69 -0.59 50.03
C VAL A 11 19.42 -0.96 48.75
N ALA A 12 19.24 -2.17 48.30
CA ALA A 12 19.70 -2.60 46.95
C ALA A 12 18.71 -2.11 45.88
N VAL A 13 19.09 -1.11 45.12
CA VAL A 13 18.35 -0.68 43.91
C VAL A 13 18.65 -1.65 42.79
N GLY A 14 17.70 -2.54 42.51
CA GLY A 14 17.76 -3.43 41.36
C GLY A 14 17.48 -2.66 40.07
N LEU A 15 18.48 -2.54 39.20
CA LEU A 15 18.35 -1.98 37.85
C LEU A 15 17.64 -3.01 36.97
N LEU A 16 16.35 -2.80 36.69
CA LEU A 16 15.60 -3.57 35.68
C LEU A 16 16.04 -3.12 34.28
N ILE A 17 16.93 -3.89 33.67
CA ILE A 17 17.28 -3.73 32.26
C ILE A 17 16.13 -4.34 31.45
N THR A 18 15.24 -3.51 30.93
CA THR A 18 14.26 -3.91 29.92
C THR A 18 14.99 -4.11 28.60
N ALA A 19 15.26 -5.35 28.24
CA ALA A 19 15.73 -5.68 26.90
C ALA A 19 14.59 -5.39 25.90
N SER A 20 14.73 -4.31 25.14
CA SER A 20 13.89 -4.07 23.96
C SER A 20 14.18 -5.21 22.95
N ALA A 21 13.24 -6.11 22.75
CA ALA A 21 13.30 -7.06 21.66
C ALA A 21 13.24 -6.28 20.34
N SER A 22 14.37 -6.12 19.68
CA SER A 22 14.43 -5.67 18.30
C SER A 22 13.67 -6.71 17.48
N ALA A 23 12.61 -6.31 16.78
CA ALA A 23 11.97 -7.18 15.81
C ALA A 23 13.05 -7.56 14.77
N ALA A 24 13.32 -8.85 14.62
CA ALA A 24 14.23 -9.32 13.59
C ALA A 24 13.66 -8.92 12.22
N GLU A 25 14.50 -8.36 11.35
CA GLU A 25 14.11 -8.10 9.98
C GLU A 25 13.59 -9.40 9.34
N PRO A 26 12.52 -9.32 8.52
CA PRO A 26 11.99 -10.52 7.85
C PRO A 26 13.09 -11.17 7.00
N ALA A 27 13.11 -12.52 6.99
CA ALA A 27 14.06 -13.24 6.17
C ALA A 27 13.88 -12.84 4.68
N PRO A 28 14.97 -12.57 3.97
CA PRO A 28 14.89 -12.19 2.57
C PRO A 28 14.32 -13.33 1.72
N TRP A 29 13.58 -12.96 0.67
CA TRP A 29 13.07 -13.92 -0.31
C TRP A 29 14.24 -14.61 -1.01
N PRO A 30 14.23 -15.95 -1.12
CA PRO A 30 15.33 -16.66 -1.81
C PRO A 30 15.23 -16.45 -3.33
N ASP A 31 16.37 -16.20 -3.99
CA ASP A 31 16.44 -16.17 -5.45
C ASP A 31 16.53 -17.59 -6.01
N SER A 32 15.43 -18.31 -5.91
CA SER A 32 15.24 -19.66 -6.43
C SER A 32 14.00 -19.73 -7.31
N LEU A 33 13.85 -20.79 -8.10
CA LEU A 33 12.63 -21.00 -8.89
C LEU A 33 11.39 -20.97 -8.00
N LEU A 34 11.44 -21.63 -6.83
CA LEU A 34 10.32 -21.66 -5.89
C LEU A 34 10.03 -20.25 -5.35
N GLY A 35 11.05 -19.53 -4.85
CA GLY A 35 10.85 -18.16 -4.32
C GLY A 35 10.30 -17.20 -5.36
N ARG A 36 10.73 -17.32 -6.62
CA ARG A 36 10.21 -16.54 -7.74
C ARG A 36 8.76 -16.90 -8.08
N LEU A 37 8.39 -18.18 -8.05
CA LEU A 37 7.01 -18.65 -8.24
C LEU A 37 6.09 -18.17 -7.10
N GLU A 38 6.54 -18.27 -5.87
CA GLU A 38 5.80 -17.80 -4.69
C GLU A 38 5.58 -16.27 -4.75
N ALA A 39 6.61 -15.49 -5.08
CA ALA A 39 6.50 -14.05 -5.26
C ALA A 39 5.49 -13.69 -6.38
N LEU A 40 5.57 -14.36 -7.53
CA LEU A 40 4.61 -14.17 -8.62
C LEU A 40 3.19 -14.52 -8.18
N ALA A 41 3.00 -15.67 -7.54
CA ALA A 41 1.68 -16.11 -7.08
C ALA A 41 1.05 -15.13 -6.09
N LEU A 42 1.84 -14.55 -5.18
CA LEU A 42 1.36 -13.57 -4.20
C LEU A 42 1.03 -12.23 -4.85
N ILE A 43 1.85 -11.74 -5.79
CA ILE A 43 1.54 -10.51 -6.53
C ILE A 43 0.26 -10.69 -7.35
N GLU A 44 0.10 -11.83 -8.02
CA GLU A 44 -1.12 -12.11 -8.80
C GLU A 44 -2.34 -12.33 -7.90
N SER A 45 -2.17 -12.87 -6.70
CA SER A 45 -3.24 -12.96 -5.70
C SER A 45 -3.70 -11.59 -5.23
N LEU A 46 -2.75 -10.67 -4.97
CA LEU A 46 -3.06 -9.27 -4.66
C LEU A 46 -3.75 -8.58 -5.85
N ASN A 47 -3.22 -8.78 -7.07
CA ASN A 47 -3.79 -8.26 -8.30
C ASN A 47 -5.25 -8.71 -8.48
N ALA A 48 -5.52 -10.00 -8.33
CA ALA A 48 -6.88 -10.55 -8.41
C ALA A 48 -7.82 -10.00 -7.33
N ASP A 49 -7.34 -9.83 -6.08
CA ASP A 49 -8.13 -9.24 -4.99
C ASP A 49 -8.44 -7.76 -5.26
N LEU A 50 -7.47 -7.00 -5.78
CA LEU A 50 -7.67 -5.61 -6.20
C LEU A 50 -8.68 -5.46 -7.35
N LEU A 51 -8.64 -6.37 -8.33
CA LEU A 51 -9.55 -6.38 -9.49
C LEU A 51 -10.97 -6.80 -9.14
N SER A 52 -11.14 -7.56 -8.06
CA SER A 52 -12.45 -8.08 -7.63
C SER A 52 -13.18 -7.20 -6.61
N HIS A 53 -12.57 -6.07 -6.20
CA HIS A 53 -13.14 -5.18 -5.19
C HIS A 53 -13.07 -3.71 -5.62
N ASP A 54 -14.10 -2.93 -5.26
CA ASP A 54 -14.17 -1.51 -5.60
C ASP A 54 -13.15 -0.64 -4.82
N SER A 55 -12.72 -1.07 -3.63
CA SER A 55 -11.83 -0.30 -2.76
C SER A 55 -10.44 -0.92 -2.62
N ALA A 56 -9.46 -0.37 -3.34
CA ALA A 56 -8.05 -0.74 -3.17
C ALA A 56 -7.55 -0.52 -1.73
N THR A 57 -7.99 0.54 -1.05
CA THR A 57 -7.64 0.80 0.35
C THR A 57 -8.05 -0.35 1.27
N LEU A 58 -9.29 -0.85 1.15
CA LEU A 58 -9.77 -1.96 1.98
C LEU A 58 -9.08 -3.28 1.61
N THR A 59 -8.76 -3.49 0.34
CA THR A 59 -7.95 -4.63 -0.10
C THR A 59 -6.57 -4.59 0.51
N LEU A 60 -5.89 -3.45 0.49
CA LEU A 60 -4.58 -3.29 1.13
C LEU A 60 -4.66 -3.45 2.66
N GLU A 61 -5.75 -3.05 3.32
CA GLU A 61 -5.93 -3.32 4.77
C GLU A 61 -6.05 -4.82 5.05
N ARG A 62 -6.81 -5.56 4.23
CA ARG A 62 -6.89 -7.03 4.35
C ARG A 62 -5.53 -7.68 4.09
N TRP A 63 -4.81 -7.24 3.05
CA TRP A 63 -3.47 -7.72 2.72
C TRP A 63 -2.49 -7.48 3.87
N CYS A 64 -2.46 -6.27 4.41
CA CYS A 64 -1.65 -5.91 5.56
C CYS A 64 -1.93 -6.80 6.79
N ALA A 65 -3.20 -7.05 7.09
CA ALA A 65 -3.61 -7.90 8.20
C ALA A 65 -3.22 -9.37 7.98
N ALA A 66 -3.46 -9.90 6.78
CA ALA A 66 -3.18 -11.29 6.44
C ALA A 66 -1.68 -11.60 6.52
N HIS A 67 -0.82 -10.67 6.10
CA HIS A 67 0.62 -10.82 6.10
C HIS A 67 1.32 -10.20 7.33
N ARG A 68 0.53 -9.66 8.29
CA ARG A 68 1.03 -9.09 9.56
C ARG A 68 2.07 -7.99 9.38
N LEU A 69 1.91 -7.15 8.36
CA LEU A 69 2.85 -6.07 8.05
C LEU A 69 2.84 -4.99 9.14
N ALA A 70 1.71 -4.75 9.79
CA ALA A 70 1.61 -3.86 10.95
C ALA A 70 0.49 -4.28 11.90
N ASN A 71 0.57 -3.77 13.14
CA ASN A 71 -0.50 -3.91 14.12
C ASN A 71 -0.71 -2.55 14.83
N PRO A 72 -1.87 -1.89 14.69
CA PRO A 72 -3.04 -2.33 13.92
C PRO A 72 -2.81 -2.29 12.40
N ALA A 73 -3.44 -3.22 11.66
CA ALA A 73 -3.44 -3.26 10.20
C ALA A 73 -4.40 -2.18 9.66
N ARG A 74 -3.89 -0.97 9.50
CA ARG A 74 -4.63 0.20 9.01
C ARG A 74 -3.90 0.83 7.85
N ILE A 75 -4.64 1.23 6.83
CA ILE A 75 -4.10 2.05 5.75
C ILE A 75 -4.34 3.54 6.05
N LEU A 76 -3.22 4.28 6.06
CA LEU A 76 -3.18 5.74 6.13
C LEU A 76 -2.68 6.29 4.79
N ALA A 77 -3.19 7.45 4.41
CA ALA A 77 -2.76 8.14 3.19
C ALA A 77 -1.81 9.29 3.55
N GLU A 78 -0.51 9.03 3.53
CA GLU A 78 0.50 10.09 3.64
C GLU A 78 0.45 10.95 2.37
N ARG A 79 0.06 12.21 2.50
CA ARG A 79 -0.02 13.13 1.35
C ARG A 79 1.38 13.59 0.94
N VAL A 80 1.68 13.45 -0.35
CA VAL A 80 2.86 14.08 -0.95
C VAL A 80 2.46 15.51 -1.31
N ARG A 81 2.94 16.47 -0.52
CA ARG A 81 2.68 17.89 -0.72
C ARG A 81 3.62 18.45 -1.80
N ASP A 82 3.29 19.62 -2.31
CA ASP A 82 4.08 20.37 -3.30
C ASP A 82 4.30 19.62 -4.63
N THR A 83 3.43 18.65 -4.90
CA THR A 83 3.38 17.92 -6.16
C THR A 83 2.06 18.21 -6.83
N MET A 84 2.10 18.70 -8.07
CA MET A 84 0.94 18.92 -8.92
C MET A 84 1.19 18.22 -10.24
N LYS A 85 0.24 17.42 -10.68
CA LYS A 85 0.24 16.77 -11.98
C LYS A 85 -1.06 17.14 -12.70
N GLU A 86 -0.92 17.82 -13.81
CA GLU A 86 -2.08 18.19 -14.61
C GLU A 86 -2.77 16.95 -15.18
N ALA A 87 -4.09 17.02 -15.28
CA ALA A 87 -4.88 15.98 -15.92
C ALA A 87 -4.67 16.04 -17.43
N GLY A 88 -4.08 14.99 -18.00
CA GLY A 88 -3.94 14.82 -19.44
C GLY A 88 -5.31 14.66 -20.15
N PRO A 89 -5.31 14.73 -21.50
CA PRO A 89 -6.55 14.57 -22.27
C PRO A 89 -7.28 13.25 -21.98
N GLU A 90 -6.53 12.18 -21.77
CA GLU A 90 -7.09 10.86 -21.43
C GLU A 90 -7.80 10.85 -20.07
N VAL A 91 -7.23 11.52 -19.05
CA VAL A 91 -7.85 11.64 -17.72
C VAL A 91 -9.16 12.45 -17.84
N ARG A 92 -9.13 13.56 -18.57
CA ARG A 92 -10.32 14.39 -18.79
C ARG A 92 -11.42 13.65 -19.55
N ALA A 93 -11.04 12.87 -20.56
CA ALA A 93 -11.97 12.04 -21.32
C ALA A 93 -12.59 10.94 -20.43
N ALA A 94 -11.77 10.27 -19.61
CA ALA A 94 -12.23 9.22 -18.69
C ALA A 94 -13.16 9.75 -17.60
N LEU A 95 -12.98 11.01 -17.19
CA LEU A 95 -13.84 11.70 -16.21
C LEU A 95 -15.06 12.38 -16.85
N ASP A 96 -15.19 12.37 -18.17
CA ASP A 96 -16.26 13.06 -18.92
C ASP A 96 -16.43 14.53 -18.45
N VAL A 97 -15.32 15.29 -18.47
CA VAL A 97 -15.28 16.67 -18.03
C VAL A 97 -14.95 17.62 -19.17
N LYS A 98 -15.50 18.84 -19.10
CA LYS A 98 -15.21 19.91 -20.05
C LYS A 98 -13.75 20.37 -19.93
N PRO A 99 -13.16 20.97 -21.01
CA PRO A 99 -11.79 21.44 -20.98
C PRO A 99 -11.47 22.44 -19.87
N ASP A 100 -12.45 23.28 -19.51
CA ASP A 100 -12.35 24.33 -18.49
C ASP A 100 -12.77 23.87 -17.08
N GLU A 101 -13.29 22.65 -16.95
CA GLU A 101 -13.74 22.12 -15.65
C GLU A 101 -12.54 21.90 -14.72
N LYS A 102 -12.67 22.41 -13.49
CA LYS A 102 -11.63 22.30 -12.47
C LYS A 102 -11.58 20.89 -11.90
N LEU A 103 -10.39 20.31 -11.90
CA LEU A 103 -10.11 19.04 -11.27
C LEU A 103 -9.27 19.25 -10.00
N GLY A 104 -9.57 18.47 -8.98
CA GLY A 104 -8.69 18.29 -7.85
C GLY A 104 -7.60 17.25 -8.18
N TYR A 105 -6.40 17.43 -7.61
CA TYR A 105 -5.33 16.45 -7.70
C TYR A 105 -4.77 16.13 -6.32
N ARG A 106 -4.46 14.88 -6.11
CA ARG A 106 -3.88 14.40 -4.87
C ARG A 106 -2.88 13.28 -5.16
N ARG A 107 -1.64 13.44 -4.68
CA ARG A 107 -0.67 12.36 -4.64
C ARG A 107 -0.52 11.87 -3.21
N VAL A 108 -0.58 10.56 -3.02
CA VAL A 108 -0.51 9.91 -1.71
C VAL A 108 0.38 8.68 -1.74
N ARG A 109 0.93 8.34 -0.57
CA ARG A 109 1.47 7.03 -0.25
C ARG A 109 0.49 6.33 0.68
N LEU A 110 0.02 5.17 0.29
CA LEU A 110 -0.83 4.32 1.13
C LEU A 110 0.08 3.44 1.99
N LYS A 111 0.09 3.72 3.29
CA LYS A 111 0.98 3.07 4.24
C LYS A 111 0.23 2.13 5.18
N CYS A 112 0.84 0.98 5.45
CA CYS A 112 0.48 0.12 6.57
C CYS A 112 1.65 0.08 7.56
N GLY A 113 1.52 0.73 8.72
CA GLY A 113 2.66 0.98 9.58
C GLY A 113 3.74 1.78 8.84
N ASP A 114 4.96 1.25 8.80
CA ASP A 114 6.08 1.87 8.10
C ASP A 114 6.16 1.48 6.61
N HIS A 115 5.41 0.45 6.18
CA HIS A 115 5.41 -0.05 4.82
C HIS A 115 4.56 0.82 3.90
N VAL A 116 5.18 1.39 2.86
CA VAL A 116 4.46 2.06 1.77
C VAL A 116 4.01 0.98 0.78
N LEU A 117 2.74 0.59 0.81
CA LEU A 117 2.23 -0.47 -0.05
C LEU A 117 1.84 0.00 -1.44
N SER A 118 1.46 1.28 -1.58
CA SER A 118 1.11 1.88 -2.86
C SER A 118 1.42 3.38 -2.88
N GLU A 119 1.79 3.88 -4.04
CA GLU A 119 1.81 5.30 -4.39
C GLU A 119 0.67 5.57 -5.38
N ALA A 120 -0.09 6.64 -5.19
CA ALA A 120 -1.23 6.93 -6.05
C ALA A 120 -1.26 8.39 -6.49
N ASP A 121 -1.46 8.58 -7.79
CA ASP A 121 -1.91 9.83 -8.39
C ASP A 121 -3.43 9.75 -8.55
N ASN A 122 -4.16 10.72 -8.03
CA ASN A 122 -5.60 10.76 -8.08
C ASN A 122 -6.09 12.12 -8.58
N TRP A 123 -6.86 12.11 -9.67
CA TRP A 123 -7.59 13.27 -10.19
C TRP A 123 -9.07 13.06 -9.89
N TYR A 124 -9.74 14.07 -9.42
CA TYR A 124 -11.17 13.99 -9.09
C TYR A 124 -11.91 15.27 -9.43
N VAL A 125 -13.22 15.16 -9.54
CA VAL A 125 -14.14 16.26 -9.87
C VAL A 125 -14.76 16.76 -8.57
N PRO A 126 -14.31 17.87 -7.98
CA PRO A 126 -14.79 18.34 -6.69
C PRO A 126 -16.31 18.65 -6.68
N SER A 127 -16.88 19.06 -7.81
CA SER A 127 -18.31 19.35 -7.95
C SER A 127 -19.20 18.10 -7.85
N ARG A 128 -18.64 16.90 -8.02
CA ARG A 128 -19.30 15.60 -7.89
C ARG A 128 -19.12 14.96 -6.50
N LEU A 129 -18.48 15.68 -5.59
CA LEU A 129 -18.27 15.29 -4.19
C LEU A 129 -19.02 16.23 -3.25
N THR A 130 -19.36 15.75 -2.04
CA THR A 130 -19.93 16.64 -1.02
C THR A 130 -18.86 17.58 -0.45
N PRO A 131 -19.27 18.73 0.16
CA PRO A 131 -18.33 19.63 0.84
C PRO A 131 -17.48 18.91 1.90
N GLU A 132 -18.08 17.99 2.65
CA GLU A 132 -17.41 17.21 3.71
C GLU A 132 -16.35 16.27 3.13
N MET A 133 -16.64 15.62 1.99
CA MET A 133 -15.68 14.77 1.28
C MET A 133 -14.50 15.60 0.78
N ASN A 134 -14.76 16.72 0.13
CA ASN A 134 -13.72 17.64 -0.32
C ASN A 134 -12.87 18.12 0.84
N HIS A 135 -13.48 18.55 1.95
CA HIS A 135 -12.76 18.97 3.15
C HIS A 135 -11.89 17.86 3.71
N ALA A 136 -12.40 16.62 3.84
CA ALA A 136 -11.63 15.48 4.30
C ALA A 136 -10.42 15.18 3.41
N LEU A 137 -10.59 15.25 2.08
CA LEU A 137 -9.52 15.03 1.12
C LEU A 137 -8.44 16.10 1.17
N GLU A 138 -8.79 17.33 1.50
CA GLU A 138 -7.86 18.47 1.57
C GLU A 138 -7.10 18.55 2.88
N THR A 139 -7.74 18.16 4.00
CA THR A 139 -7.22 18.47 5.35
C THR A 139 -6.76 17.27 6.15
N THR A 140 -7.12 16.03 5.75
CA THR A 140 -6.83 14.82 6.53
C THR A 140 -5.97 13.80 5.77
N ASP A 141 -5.44 12.82 6.52
CA ASP A 141 -4.74 11.65 5.99
C ASP A 141 -5.71 10.49 5.68
N THR A 142 -6.99 10.81 5.49
CA THR A 142 -8.00 9.82 5.10
C THR A 142 -7.74 9.36 3.67
N PRO A 143 -7.62 8.05 3.39
CA PRO A 143 -7.54 7.52 2.05
C PRO A 143 -8.76 7.90 1.21
N PHE A 144 -8.56 8.13 -0.10
CA PHE A 144 -9.62 8.60 -1.00
C PHE A 144 -10.87 7.72 -0.93
N GLY A 145 -10.73 6.41 -1.11
CA GLY A 145 -11.85 5.48 -1.08
C GLY A 145 -12.64 5.47 0.24
N LYS A 146 -11.99 5.80 1.38
CA LYS A 146 -12.69 5.97 2.67
C LYS A 146 -13.43 7.30 2.75
N ALA A 147 -12.84 8.39 2.24
CA ALA A 147 -13.46 9.71 2.25
C ALA A 147 -14.74 9.75 1.40
N VAL A 148 -14.79 9.01 0.30
CA VAL A 148 -15.94 8.97 -0.63
C VAL A 148 -16.81 7.71 -0.48
N ALA A 149 -16.63 6.91 0.58
CA ALA A 149 -17.32 5.63 0.76
C ALA A 149 -18.86 5.75 0.73
N ALA A 150 -19.41 6.88 1.19
CA ALA A 150 -20.85 7.13 1.19
C ALA A 150 -21.45 7.29 -0.23
N LEU A 151 -20.64 7.46 -1.27
CA LEU A 151 -21.09 7.44 -2.67
C LEU A 151 -21.41 6.03 -3.17
N HIS A 152 -21.06 4.97 -2.42
CA HIS A 152 -21.25 3.59 -2.84
C HIS A 152 -20.69 3.31 -4.24
N PHE A 153 -19.53 3.89 -4.51
CA PHE A 153 -18.91 3.92 -5.82
C PHE A 153 -18.61 2.53 -6.40
N ARG A 154 -18.53 2.48 -7.73
CA ARG A 154 -18.02 1.36 -8.50
C ARG A 154 -16.65 1.69 -9.06
N ARG A 155 -15.78 0.72 -9.10
CA ARG A 155 -14.46 0.81 -9.71
C ARG A 155 -14.47 0.13 -11.07
N HIS A 156 -14.07 0.86 -12.10
CA HIS A 156 -13.80 0.32 -13.43
C HIS A 156 -12.30 0.39 -13.71
N THR A 157 -11.63 -0.74 -13.73
CA THR A 157 -10.20 -0.82 -14.02
C THR A 157 -9.97 -0.67 -15.51
N LEU A 158 -9.14 0.30 -15.90
CA LEU A 158 -8.74 0.59 -17.29
C LEU A 158 -7.53 -0.24 -17.69
N SER A 159 -6.55 -0.40 -16.79
CA SER A 159 -5.40 -1.29 -16.95
C SER A 159 -4.96 -1.88 -15.62
N ALA A 160 -4.29 -3.03 -15.69
CA ALA A 160 -3.63 -3.72 -14.59
C ALA A 160 -2.36 -4.37 -15.13
N ASP A 161 -1.22 -3.78 -14.82
CA ASP A 161 0.05 -4.11 -15.44
C ASP A 161 1.05 -4.60 -14.40
N LEU A 162 1.58 -5.81 -14.58
CA LEU A 162 2.74 -6.28 -13.81
C LEU A 162 3.98 -5.50 -14.26
N LEU A 163 4.50 -4.65 -13.37
CA LEU A 163 5.75 -3.91 -13.57
C LEU A 163 6.97 -4.79 -13.33
N TRP A 164 6.80 -5.83 -12.56
CA TRP A 164 7.85 -6.82 -12.29
C TRP A 164 7.34 -8.24 -12.52
N ARG A 165 8.14 -9.00 -13.25
CA ARG A 165 7.92 -10.42 -13.52
C ARG A 165 9.09 -11.21 -12.96
N PRO A 166 8.93 -11.90 -11.80
CA PRO A 166 9.99 -12.70 -11.18
C PRO A 166 10.54 -13.81 -12.08
N LEU A 167 9.71 -14.29 -12.99
CA LEU A 167 10.04 -15.35 -13.94
C LEU A 167 10.18 -14.80 -15.36
N PRO A 168 11.08 -15.35 -16.19
CA PRO A 168 11.22 -14.93 -17.58
C PRO A 168 9.96 -15.23 -18.38
N LYS A 169 9.70 -14.44 -19.43
CA LYS A 169 8.60 -14.70 -20.36
C LYS A 169 8.77 -16.10 -20.99
N GLY A 170 7.72 -16.90 -20.98
CA GLY A 170 7.70 -18.25 -21.54
C GLY A 170 8.27 -19.32 -20.59
N TRP A 171 8.47 -18.99 -19.31
CA TRP A 171 8.91 -19.96 -18.31
C TRP A 171 8.00 -21.19 -18.25
N GLU A 172 6.70 -21.02 -18.49
CA GLU A 172 5.69 -22.06 -18.57
C GLU A 172 5.86 -22.96 -19.82
N MET A 173 6.64 -22.51 -20.82
CA MET A 173 6.96 -23.20 -22.05
C MET A 173 8.41 -23.73 -22.07
N ASN A 174 8.94 -24.12 -20.93
CA ASN A 174 10.28 -24.68 -20.74
C ASN A 174 11.46 -23.69 -20.96
N VAL A 175 11.22 -22.39 -20.86
CA VAL A 175 12.32 -21.42 -20.77
C VAL A 175 12.90 -21.52 -19.35
N ALA A 176 14.12 -22.01 -19.22
CA ALA A 176 14.77 -22.17 -17.92
C ALA A 176 14.91 -20.82 -17.21
N PRO A 177 14.41 -20.67 -15.97
CA PRO A 177 14.69 -19.48 -15.19
C PRO A 177 16.17 -19.42 -14.88
N THR A 178 16.78 -18.26 -15.13
CA THR A 178 18.15 -17.98 -14.69
C THR A 178 18.11 -17.58 -13.23
N SER A 179 18.08 -18.55 -12.33
CA SER A 179 18.24 -18.32 -10.91
C SER A 179 19.58 -18.89 -10.47
N ASP A 180 20.37 -18.09 -9.80
CA ASP A 180 21.65 -18.56 -9.27
C ASP A 180 21.49 -19.34 -7.95
N ASP A 181 20.28 -19.54 -7.45
CA ASP A 181 19.90 -20.21 -6.18
C ASP A 181 20.74 -19.80 -4.95
N LYS A 182 21.48 -18.70 -5.02
CA LYS A 182 22.52 -18.32 -4.05
C LYS A 182 22.38 -16.88 -3.53
N GLY A 183 21.18 -16.39 -3.36
CA GLY A 183 21.04 -15.03 -2.87
C GLY A 183 19.62 -14.63 -2.51
N ALA A 184 19.46 -13.38 -2.15
CA ALA A 184 18.16 -12.77 -1.96
C ALA A 184 17.57 -12.34 -3.32
N LEU A 185 16.30 -12.65 -3.52
CA LEU A 185 15.55 -12.21 -4.69
C LEU A 185 15.48 -10.67 -4.69
N ALA A 186 15.95 -10.06 -5.76
CA ALA A 186 15.89 -8.62 -5.94
C ALA A 186 14.45 -8.20 -6.29
N ILE A 187 13.69 -7.77 -5.28
CA ILE A 187 12.35 -7.22 -5.45
C ILE A 187 12.50 -5.72 -5.76
N PRO A 188 11.99 -5.23 -6.91
CA PRO A 188 12.12 -3.83 -7.27
C PRO A 188 11.18 -2.94 -6.44
N GLY A 189 11.40 -1.63 -6.50
CA GLY A 189 10.58 -0.65 -5.80
C GLY A 189 9.09 -0.67 -6.21
N HIS A 190 8.78 -1.07 -7.45
CA HIS A 190 7.41 -1.14 -7.96
C HIS A 190 7.17 -2.49 -8.64
N VAL A 191 6.01 -3.12 -8.37
CA VAL A 191 5.72 -4.50 -8.82
C VAL A 191 4.45 -4.62 -9.65
N LEU A 192 3.47 -3.71 -9.45
CA LEU A 192 2.17 -3.75 -10.10
C LEU A 192 1.65 -2.31 -10.26
N GLU A 193 0.90 -2.02 -11.31
CA GLU A 193 0.21 -0.75 -11.49
C GLU A 193 -1.22 -0.97 -11.95
N HIS A 194 -2.16 -0.24 -11.35
CA HIS A 194 -3.55 -0.18 -11.80
C HIS A 194 -3.92 1.25 -12.17
N ARG A 195 -4.67 1.37 -13.26
CA ARG A 195 -5.38 2.59 -13.63
C ARG A 195 -6.87 2.31 -13.58
N ALA A 196 -7.64 3.15 -12.90
CA ALA A 196 -9.06 2.92 -12.72
C ALA A 196 -9.86 4.23 -12.65
N VAL A 197 -11.12 4.17 -13.07
CA VAL A 197 -12.12 5.22 -12.87
C VAL A 197 -13.09 4.78 -11.79
N LEU A 198 -13.41 5.71 -10.88
CA LEU A 198 -14.44 5.54 -9.88
C LEU A 198 -15.69 6.32 -10.32
N SER A 199 -16.83 5.64 -10.30
CA SER A 199 -18.13 6.20 -10.69
C SER A 199 -19.17 5.97 -9.61
N THR A 200 -20.18 6.83 -9.56
CA THR A 200 -21.38 6.59 -8.75
C THR A 200 -22.14 5.36 -9.25
N PRO A 201 -23.10 4.81 -8.49
CA PRO A 201 -23.96 3.71 -8.96
C PRO A 201 -24.70 4.00 -10.27
N ASP A 202 -24.98 5.28 -10.54
CA ASP A 202 -25.66 5.74 -11.76
C ASP A 202 -24.69 5.89 -12.95
N GLY A 203 -23.40 5.63 -12.72
CA GLY A 203 -22.37 5.62 -13.77
C GLY A 203 -21.67 6.96 -13.98
N GLU A 204 -21.92 8.00 -13.18
CA GLU A 204 -21.22 9.28 -13.28
C GLU A 204 -19.77 9.12 -12.77
N PRO A 205 -18.73 9.30 -13.62
CA PRO A 205 -17.34 9.21 -13.20
C PRO A 205 -16.98 10.42 -12.34
N PHE A 206 -16.28 10.24 -11.22
CA PHE A 206 -15.89 11.35 -10.35
C PHE A 206 -14.42 11.35 -9.97
N SER A 207 -13.71 10.25 -10.22
CA SER A 207 -12.28 10.16 -9.94
C SER A 207 -11.59 9.18 -10.87
N GLU A 208 -10.38 9.54 -11.32
CA GLU A 208 -9.43 8.61 -11.93
C GLU A 208 -8.21 8.50 -11.05
N VAL A 209 -7.73 7.26 -10.87
CA VAL A 209 -6.57 6.96 -10.05
C VAL A 209 -5.59 6.09 -10.83
N VAL A 210 -4.29 6.41 -10.68
CA VAL A 210 -3.18 5.54 -11.04
C VAL A 210 -2.50 5.11 -9.75
N GLU A 211 -2.54 3.82 -9.45
CA GLU A 211 -2.02 3.21 -8.23
C GLU A 211 -0.85 2.30 -8.59
N THR A 212 0.35 2.68 -8.15
CA THR A 212 1.57 1.88 -8.32
C THR A 212 1.90 1.19 -7.02
N TYR A 213 1.78 -0.13 -6.99
CA TYR A 213 2.05 -0.97 -5.82
C TYR A 213 3.54 -1.26 -5.71
N THR A 214 4.07 -1.10 -4.51
CA THR A 214 5.51 -1.20 -4.27
C THR A 214 5.93 -2.62 -3.93
N GLY A 215 7.25 -2.88 -3.91
CA GLY A 215 7.81 -4.14 -3.43
C GLY A 215 7.51 -4.43 -1.96
N GLU A 216 7.11 -3.41 -1.17
CA GLU A 216 6.73 -3.55 0.23
C GLU A 216 5.45 -4.39 0.44
N VAL A 217 4.68 -4.67 -0.61
CA VAL A 217 3.58 -5.65 -0.54
C VAL A 217 4.09 -7.07 -0.25
N LEU A 218 5.39 -7.32 -0.43
CA LEU A 218 6.08 -8.56 -0.10
C LEU A 218 7.03 -8.44 1.11
N ALA A 219 6.90 -7.39 1.94
CA ALA A 219 7.75 -7.15 3.12
C ALA A 219 7.43 -8.10 4.29
N PHE A 220 7.31 -9.38 4.02
CA PHE A 220 7.09 -10.46 4.98
C PHE A 220 7.91 -11.68 4.57
N PRO A 221 8.17 -12.64 5.50
CA PRO A 221 8.92 -13.85 5.18
C PRO A 221 8.21 -14.66 4.08
N PRO A 222 8.97 -15.29 3.16
CA PRO A 222 8.39 -16.18 2.16
C PRO A 222 7.61 -17.33 2.82
N PRO A 223 6.64 -17.93 2.15
CA PRO A 223 5.96 -19.14 2.60
C PRO A 223 6.99 -20.27 2.92
N ARG A 224 6.64 -21.13 3.88
CA ARG A 224 7.51 -22.25 4.28
C ARG A 224 6.97 -23.55 3.72
#